data_c16cd3a3c2be2ba069be33af875cf0fa
#
_entry.id   c16cd3a3c2be2ba069be33af875cf0fa
#
_cell.length_a   1.000
_cell.length_b   1.000
_cell.length_c   1.000
_cell.angle_alpha   90.00
_cell.angle_beta   90.00
_cell.angle_gamma   90.00
#
_symmetry.space_group_name_H-M   'P 1'
#
loop_
_entity.id
_entity.type
_entity.pdbx_description
1 polymer ?
#
loop_
_entity_poly.entity_id
_entity_poly.type
_entity_poly.pdbx_seq_one_letter_code
_entity_poly.pdbx_strand_id
1 'polypeptide(L)'
;VGAGPAGLTCAYFLAKMGYQITVFEAGSVAGGMLGIAVPEFRLPRQVIEEEIQYIENCGVEIRYNSPIDAKHTFNDLLREGYSAVFIAAGAQASKRIGIPGEDEDLEGLYYGLEFLSEVRGGKEVPLSGKTVIIGGGNVAVDVARTALRSGARDAHIFCLEPRDEMPAWEQD
;
A
#
# COMPACT_ATOMS: atom_id res chain seq x y z
N VAL A 1 -15.35 -3.10 -2.58
CA VAL A 1 -14.21 -3.89 -3.07
C VAL A 1 -12.94 -3.16 -2.75
N GLY A 2 -12.02 -3.81 -2.00
CA GLY A 2 -10.79 -3.30 -1.45
C GLY A 2 -10.90 -2.83 -0.01
N ALA A 3 -10.09 -3.40 0.88
CA ALA A 3 -10.00 -3.08 2.31
C ALA A 3 -8.89 -2.06 2.62
N GLY A 4 -8.64 -1.12 1.71
CA GLY A 4 -7.82 0.05 1.96
C GLY A 4 -8.59 1.16 2.69
N PRO A 5 -7.94 2.31 2.99
CA PRO A 5 -8.57 3.40 3.75
C PRO A 5 -9.92 3.85 3.18
N ALA A 6 -10.04 3.96 1.86
CA ALA A 6 -11.29 4.40 1.21
C ALA A 6 -12.42 3.39 1.41
N GLY A 7 -12.14 2.08 1.19
CA GLY A 7 -13.13 1.01 1.36
C GLY A 7 -13.56 0.84 2.81
N LEU A 8 -12.61 0.83 3.73
CA LEU A 8 -12.88 0.70 5.17
C LEU A 8 -13.67 1.89 5.71
N THR A 9 -13.32 3.11 5.30
CA THR A 9 -14.08 4.32 5.69
C THR A 9 -15.51 4.27 5.18
N CYS A 10 -15.71 3.91 3.91
CA CYS A 10 -17.04 3.74 3.33
C CYS A 10 -17.83 2.67 4.09
N ALA A 11 -17.22 1.52 4.37
CA ALA A 11 -17.83 0.43 5.11
C ALA A 11 -18.27 0.85 6.52
N TYR A 12 -17.39 1.54 7.24
CA TYR A 12 -17.67 2.06 8.58
C TYR A 12 -18.92 2.97 8.61
N PHE A 13 -18.95 3.98 7.72
CA PHE A 13 -20.08 4.92 7.71
C PHE A 13 -21.39 4.26 7.30
N LEU A 14 -21.36 3.38 6.31
CA LEU A 14 -22.56 2.65 5.88
C LEU A 14 -23.04 1.68 6.96
N ALA A 15 -22.17 0.98 7.66
CA ALA A 15 -22.53 0.14 8.79
C ALA A 15 -23.22 0.95 9.91
N LYS A 16 -22.69 2.14 10.23
CA LYS A 16 -23.33 3.06 11.20
C LYS A 16 -24.70 3.56 10.75
N MET A 17 -24.97 3.59 9.44
CA MET A 17 -26.29 3.92 8.88
C MET A 17 -27.24 2.73 8.86
N GLY A 18 -26.80 1.55 9.31
CA GLY A 18 -27.61 0.33 9.43
C GLY A 18 -27.61 -0.57 8.19
N TYR A 19 -26.74 -0.33 7.23
CA TYR A 19 -26.56 -1.22 6.08
C TYR A 19 -25.74 -2.45 6.45
N GLN A 20 -26.03 -3.58 5.82
CA GLN A 20 -25.18 -4.76 5.86
C GLN A 20 -24.05 -4.62 4.86
N ILE A 21 -22.81 -4.71 5.34
CA ILE A 21 -21.62 -4.42 4.53
C ILE A 21 -20.71 -5.64 4.50
N THR A 22 -20.32 -6.02 3.29
CA THR A 22 -19.25 -6.97 3.04
C THR A 22 -18.13 -6.28 2.26
N VAL A 23 -16.92 -6.35 2.75
CA VAL A 23 -15.70 -5.85 2.07
C VAL A 23 -14.96 -7.04 1.48
N PHE A 24 -14.75 -7.05 0.17
CA PHE A 24 -13.93 -8.04 -0.53
C PHE A 24 -12.52 -7.53 -0.66
N GLU A 25 -11.57 -8.22 -0.03
CA GLU A 25 -10.16 -7.90 -0.07
C GLU A 25 -9.39 -9.00 -0.82
N ALA A 26 -8.61 -8.59 -1.82
CA ALA A 26 -7.86 -9.53 -2.65
C ALA A 26 -6.70 -10.18 -1.87
N GLY A 27 -6.11 -9.46 -0.94
CA GLY A 27 -5.00 -9.92 -0.11
C GLY A 27 -5.45 -10.65 1.16
N SER A 28 -4.45 -11.07 1.91
CA SER A 28 -4.63 -11.73 3.22
C SER A 28 -4.70 -10.75 4.40
N VAL A 29 -4.49 -9.46 4.16
CA VAL A 29 -4.49 -8.41 5.18
C VAL A 29 -5.27 -7.20 4.69
N ALA A 30 -6.02 -6.55 5.59
CA ALA A 30 -6.67 -5.28 5.33
C ALA A 30 -5.75 -4.10 5.65
N GLY A 31 -6.18 -2.89 5.29
CA GLY A 31 -5.44 -1.65 5.47
C GLY A 31 -4.87 -1.08 4.17
N GLY A 32 -4.90 -1.87 3.07
CA GLY A 32 -4.36 -1.44 1.78
C GLY A 32 -2.90 -1.00 1.90
N MET A 33 -2.50 0.10 1.26
CA MET A 33 -1.10 0.58 1.30
C MET A 33 -0.60 0.90 2.70
N LEU A 34 -1.46 1.28 3.66
CA LEU A 34 -1.07 1.47 5.06
C LEU A 34 -0.55 0.16 5.68
N GLY A 35 -1.20 -0.96 5.39
CA GLY A 35 -0.80 -2.28 5.88
C GLY A 35 0.32 -2.93 5.08
N ILE A 36 0.43 -2.62 3.78
CA ILE A 36 1.30 -3.33 2.85
C ILE A 36 2.65 -2.62 2.64
N ALA A 37 2.67 -1.28 2.51
CA ALA A 37 3.86 -0.55 2.07
C ALA A 37 4.35 0.53 3.05
N VAL A 38 3.46 1.16 3.83
CA VAL A 38 3.91 2.17 4.82
C VAL A 38 4.80 1.48 5.87
N PRO A 39 6.05 1.95 6.07
CA PRO A 39 6.98 1.28 6.98
C PRO A 39 6.50 1.24 8.44
N GLU A 40 6.89 0.18 9.16
CA GLU A 40 6.56 -0.05 10.56
C GLU A 40 6.94 1.13 11.48
N PHE A 41 8.05 1.80 11.17
CA PHE A 41 8.51 2.96 11.95
C PHE A 41 7.67 4.23 11.75
N ARG A 42 6.79 4.27 10.72
CA ARG A 42 5.81 5.33 10.52
C ARG A 42 4.45 4.96 11.09
N LEU A 43 4.01 3.75 10.81
CA LEU A 43 2.71 3.27 11.23
C LEU A 43 2.82 1.81 11.70
N PRO A 44 2.85 1.59 13.03
CA PRO A 44 2.88 0.24 13.59
C PRO A 44 1.70 -0.60 13.11
N ARG A 45 1.96 -1.87 12.81
CA ARG A 45 0.93 -2.81 12.36
C ARG A 45 -0.22 -2.94 13.35
N GLN A 46 0.11 -2.96 14.65
CA GLN A 46 -0.88 -3.06 15.71
C GLN A 46 -1.94 -1.96 15.62
N VAL A 47 -1.55 -0.71 15.32
CA VAL A 47 -2.50 0.41 15.18
C VAL A 47 -3.49 0.16 14.05
N ILE A 48 -3.00 -0.38 12.93
CA ILE A 48 -3.87 -0.71 11.77
C ILE A 48 -4.83 -1.85 12.14
N GLU A 49 -4.34 -2.87 12.80
CA GLU A 49 -5.14 -4.04 13.23
C GLU A 49 -6.24 -3.62 14.22
N GLU A 50 -5.92 -2.76 15.17
CA GLU A 50 -6.90 -2.22 16.13
C GLU A 50 -8.01 -1.41 15.43
N GLU A 51 -7.68 -0.58 14.45
CA GLU A 51 -8.66 0.17 13.67
C GLU A 51 -9.52 -0.72 12.79
N ILE A 52 -8.94 -1.76 12.16
CA ILE A 52 -9.69 -2.73 11.38
C ILE A 52 -10.67 -3.49 12.28
N GLN A 53 -10.20 -3.97 13.42
CA GLN A 53 -11.04 -4.68 14.39
C GLN A 53 -12.18 -3.80 14.90
N TYR A 54 -11.94 -2.49 15.10
CA TYR A 54 -12.99 -1.55 15.46
C TYR A 54 -14.07 -1.48 14.37
N ILE A 55 -13.68 -1.45 13.09
CA ILE A 55 -14.60 -1.41 11.95
C ILE A 55 -15.40 -2.73 11.85
N GLU A 56 -14.75 -3.88 12.02
CA GLU A 56 -15.43 -5.20 12.04
C GLU A 56 -16.44 -5.27 13.19
N ASN A 57 -16.11 -4.75 14.37
CA ASN A 57 -17.02 -4.69 15.52
C ASN A 57 -18.24 -3.78 15.27
N CYS A 58 -18.21 -2.89 14.27
CA CYS A 58 -19.38 -2.15 13.82
C CYS A 58 -20.32 -2.97 12.93
N GLY A 59 -20.02 -4.25 12.69
CA GLY A 59 -20.84 -5.18 11.89
C GLY A 59 -20.41 -5.26 10.42
N VAL A 60 -19.19 -4.83 10.09
CA VAL A 60 -18.60 -5.00 8.75
C VAL A 60 -17.98 -6.38 8.63
N GLU A 61 -18.39 -7.16 7.63
CA GLU A 61 -17.75 -8.41 7.25
C GLU A 61 -16.59 -8.12 6.29
N ILE A 62 -15.37 -8.59 6.59
CA ILE A 62 -14.24 -8.53 5.66
C ILE A 62 -13.92 -9.93 5.17
N ARG A 63 -13.99 -10.14 3.85
CA ARG A 63 -13.62 -11.39 3.18
C ARG A 63 -12.25 -11.24 2.56
N TYR A 64 -11.27 -11.83 3.19
CA TYR A 64 -9.88 -11.87 2.73
C TYR A 64 -9.70 -12.91 1.62
N ASN A 65 -8.61 -12.78 0.83
CA ASN A 65 -8.29 -13.64 -0.29
C ASN A 65 -9.45 -13.82 -1.27
N SER A 66 -10.22 -12.77 -1.44
CA SER A 66 -11.46 -12.72 -2.23
C SER A 66 -11.37 -11.66 -3.33
N PRO A 67 -10.50 -11.87 -4.33
CA PRO A 67 -10.33 -10.90 -5.42
C PRO A 67 -11.60 -10.80 -6.26
N ILE A 68 -11.93 -9.57 -6.65
CA ILE A 68 -12.94 -9.32 -7.68
C ILE A 68 -12.19 -9.14 -9.00
N ASP A 69 -12.32 -10.11 -9.88
CA ASP A 69 -11.56 -10.25 -11.12
C ASP A 69 -12.44 -10.79 -12.27
N ALA A 70 -11.82 -11.37 -13.30
CA ALA A 70 -12.54 -11.96 -14.43
C ALA A 70 -13.36 -13.21 -14.07
N LYS A 71 -13.09 -13.89 -12.94
CA LYS A 71 -13.80 -15.10 -12.48
C LYS A 71 -14.94 -14.77 -11.50
N HIS A 72 -14.82 -13.66 -10.79
CA HIS A 72 -15.82 -13.13 -9.87
C HIS A 72 -15.94 -11.63 -10.09
N THR A 73 -16.94 -11.24 -10.89
CA THR A 73 -17.08 -9.87 -11.40
C THR A 73 -17.99 -9.00 -10.54
N PHE A 74 -18.01 -7.70 -10.76
CA PHE A 74 -19.01 -6.80 -10.13
C PHE A 74 -20.45 -7.18 -10.45
N ASN A 75 -20.70 -7.72 -11.66
CA ASN A 75 -22.03 -8.19 -12.03
C ASN A 75 -22.45 -9.44 -11.24
N ASP A 76 -21.51 -10.28 -10.86
CA ASP A 76 -21.78 -11.44 -10.03
C ASP A 76 -22.19 -11.00 -8.62
N LEU A 77 -21.51 -10.01 -8.03
CA LEU A 77 -21.92 -9.42 -6.76
C LEU A 77 -23.37 -8.90 -6.80
N LEU A 78 -23.77 -8.22 -7.87
CA LEU A 78 -25.15 -7.75 -8.02
C LEU A 78 -26.15 -8.92 -8.13
N ARG A 79 -25.78 -10.02 -8.79
CA ARG A 79 -26.59 -11.25 -8.87
C ARG A 79 -26.66 -11.98 -7.55
N GLU A 80 -25.63 -11.89 -6.71
CA GLU A 80 -25.58 -12.43 -5.34
C GLU A 80 -26.47 -11.65 -4.36
N GLY A 81 -27.07 -10.54 -4.81
CA GLY A 81 -28.03 -9.76 -4.02
C GLY A 81 -27.47 -8.49 -3.40
N TYR A 82 -26.22 -8.11 -3.69
CA TYR A 82 -25.72 -6.81 -3.28
C TYR A 82 -26.42 -5.69 -4.06
N SER A 83 -26.93 -4.69 -3.34
CA SER A 83 -27.67 -3.57 -3.93
C SER A 83 -26.77 -2.54 -4.62
N ALA A 84 -25.51 -2.42 -4.18
CA ALA A 84 -24.53 -1.53 -4.73
C ALA A 84 -23.11 -2.04 -4.47
N VAL A 85 -22.17 -1.64 -5.31
CA VAL A 85 -20.74 -1.97 -5.17
C VAL A 85 -19.93 -0.67 -5.16
N PHE A 86 -19.19 -0.44 -4.08
CA PHE A 86 -18.21 0.63 -3.99
C PHE A 86 -16.83 0.11 -4.34
N ILE A 87 -16.19 0.71 -5.35
CA ILE A 87 -14.87 0.28 -5.83
C ILE A 87 -13.78 1.13 -5.18
N ALA A 88 -12.93 0.49 -4.39
CA ALA A 88 -11.83 1.11 -3.65
C ALA A 88 -10.53 0.31 -3.82
N ALA A 89 -10.25 -0.16 -5.05
CA ALA A 89 -9.13 -1.05 -5.36
C ALA A 89 -7.75 -0.41 -5.18
N GLY A 90 -7.68 0.92 -5.06
CA GLY A 90 -6.43 1.65 -4.84
C GLY A 90 -5.53 1.73 -6.08
N ALA A 91 -4.26 2.12 -5.86
CA ALA A 91 -3.20 2.19 -6.86
C ALA A 91 -1.96 1.48 -6.29
N GLN A 92 -1.75 0.23 -6.66
CA GLN A 92 -0.72 -0.63 -6.06
C GLN A 92 0.54 -0.75 -6.92
N ALA A 93 0.49 -0.34 -8.19
CA ALA A 93 1.63 -0.41 -9.08
C ALA A 93 2.48 0.85 -8.99
N SER A 94 3.80 0.67 -8.93
CA SER A 94 4.75 1.76 -9.02
C SER A 94 4.67 2.43 -10.40
N LYS A 95 4.80 3.75 -10.41
CA LYS A 95 4.86 4.51 -11.66
C LYS A 95 6.27 4.40 -12.24
N ARG A 96 6.35 4.00 -13.51
CA ARG A 96 7.60 4.01 -14.26
C ARG A 96 7.96 5.43 -14.69
N ILE A 97 9.25 5.74 -14.72
CA ILE A 97 9.77 7.06 -15.07
C ILE A 97 10.26 7.15 -16.52
N GLY A 98 10.43 6.01 -17.20
CA GLY A 98 10.77 5.94 -18.62
C GLY A 98 12.21 6.31 -18.95
N ILE A 99 13.16 6.02 -18.03
CA ILE A 99 14.59 6.25 -18.29
C ILE A 99 15.22 5.04 -18.98
N PRO A 100 16.29 5.23 -19.76
CA PRO A 100 17.03 4.12 -20.35
C PRO A 100 17.52 3.12 -19.30
N GLY A 101 17.31 1.84 -19.55
CA GLY A 101 17.67 0.76 -18.62
C GLY A 101 16.60 0.37 -17.60
N GLU A 102 15.50 1.13 -17.46
CA GLU A 102 14.43 0.83 -16.51
C GLU A 102 13.70 -0.49 -16.84
N ASP A 103 13.60 -0.85 -18.12
CA ASP A 103 12.94 -2.07 -18.57
C ASP A 103 13.89 -3.28 -18.65
N GLU A 104 15.17 -3.09 -18.34
CA GLU A 104 16.15 -4.16 -18.28
C GLU A 104 16.02 -4.90 -16.94
N ASP A 105 16.23 -6.22 -16.96
CA ASP A 105 16.29 -7.04 -15.75
C ASP A 105 17.64 -6.84 -15.05
N LEU A 106 17.77 -5.69 -14.40
CA LEU A 106 19.00 -5.29 -13.72
C LEU A 106 18.96 -5.75 -12.26
N GLU A 107 19.98 -6.51 -11.86
CA GLU A 107 20.18 -6.86 -10.46
C GLU A 107 20.34 -5.58 -9.62
N GLY A 108 19.54 -5.47 -8.55
CA GLY A 108 19.55 -4.32 -7.66
C GLY A 108 18.65 -3.16 -8.08
N LEU A 109 17.87 -3.31 -9.16
CA LEU A 109 16.81 -2.37 -9.50
C LEU A 109 15.51 -2.75 -8.78
N TYR A 110 14.99 -1.82 -8.01
CA TYR A 110 13.73 -1.98 -7.26
C TYR A 110 12.77 -0.83 -7.53
N TYR A 111 11.50 -1.14 -7.66
CA TYR A 111 10.46 -0.11 -7.59
C TYR A 111 10.10 0.15 -6.12
N GLY A 112 9.88 1.42 -5.78
CA GLY A 112 9.76 1.85 -4.39
C GLY A 112 8.64 1.18 -3.61
N LEU A 113 7.44 1.05 -4.20
CA LEU A 113 6.30 0.42 -3.53
C LEU A 113 6.52 -1.09 -3.35
N GLU A 114 7.05 -1.77 -4.36
CA GLU A 114 7.37 -3.20 -4.31
C GLU A 114 8.43 -3.47 -3.25
N PHE A 115 9.51 -2.68 -3.22
CA PHE A 115 10.55 -2.78 -2.20
C PHE A 115 9.98 -2.61 -0.78
N LEU A 116 9.20 -1.56 -0.55
CA LEU A 116 8.58 -1.31 0.76
C LEU A 116 7.62 -2.45 1.15
N SER A 117 6.85 -2.96 0.19
CA SER A 117 5.90 -4.05 0.42
C SER A 117 6.60 -5.37 0.76
N GLU A 118 7.71 -5.68 0.10
CA GLU A 118 8.51 -6.87 0.39
C GLU A 118 9.09 -6.81 1.80
N VAL A 119 9.72 -5.67 2.16
CA VAL A 119 10.28 -5.48 3.50
C VAL A 119 9.19 -5.49 4.57
N ARG A 120 8.07 -4.81 4.34
CA ARG A 120 6.92 -4.80 5.26
C ARG A 120 6.33 -6.20 5.44
N GLY A 121 6.32 -6.99 4.36
CA GLY A 121 5.89 -8.40 4.38
C GLY A 121 6.85 -9.34 5.10
N GLY A 122 7.99 -8.84 5.60
CA GLY A 122 9.00 -9.63 6.30
C GLY A 122 10.00 -10.34 5.39
N LYS A 123 10.00 -10.02 4.09
CA LYS A 123 11.03 -10.52 3.18
C LYS A 123 12.35 -9.81 3.48
N GLU A 124 13.40 -10.58 3.68
CA GLU A 124 14.74 -10.04 3.74
C GLU A 124 15.16 -9.57 2.35
N VAL A 125 15.44 -8.28 2.21
CA VAL A 125 16.02 -7.68 1.02
C VAL A 125 17.42 -7.19 1.41
N PRO A 126 18.44 -8.06 1.28
CA PRO A 126 19.78 -7.73 1.72
C PRO A 126 20.38 -6.66 0.79
N LEU A 127 20.52 -5.46 1.31
CA LEU A 127 21.19 -4.38 0.62
C LEU A 127 22.62 -4.22 1.14
N SER A 128 23.53 -3.88 0.25
CA SER A 128 24.93 -3.58 0.60
C SER A 128 25.43 -2.40 -0.21
N GLY A 129 26.40 -1.65 0.35
CA GLY A 129 26.98 -0.52 -0.36
C GLY A 129 26.06 0.70 -0.44
N LYS A 130 26.11 1.39 -1.57
CA LYS A 130 25.35 2.62 -1.81
C LYS A 130 24.03 2.33 -2.50
N THR A 131 22.98 2.94 -2.01
CA THR A 131 21.65 2.90 -2.64
C THR A 131 21.32 4.28 -3.20
N VAL A 132 20.85 4.30 -4.44
CA VAL A 132 20.38 5.51 -5.12
C VAL A 132 18.87 5.43 -5.23
N ILE A 133 18.17 6.48 -4.82
CA ILE A 133 16.72 6.61 -4.89
C ILE A 133 16.39 7.75 -5.85
N ILE A 134 15.55 7.49 -6.84
CA ILE A 134 15.08 8.49 -7.79
C ILE A 134 13.67 8.90 -7.43
N GLY A 135 13.50 10.17 -7.08
CA GLY A 135 12.24 10.80 -6.67
C GLY A 135 12.38 11.61 -5.39
N GLY A 136 11.53 12.63 -5.20
CA GLY A 136 11.58 13.57 -4.06
C GLY A 136 10.36 13.54 -3.16
N GLY A 137 9.45 12.57 -3.32
CA GLY A 137 8.25 12.45 -2.48
C GLY A 137 8.45 11.62 -1.21
N ASN A 138 7.42 11.55 -0.36
CA ASN A 138 7.47 10.80 0.91
C ASN A 138 7.84 9.32 0.71
N VAL A 139 7.42 8.69 -0.40
CA VAL A 139 7.81 7.31 -0.73
C VAL A 139 9.33 7.19 -0.88
N ALA A 140 9.99 8.17 -1.52
CA ALA A 140 11.44 8.15 -1.69
C ALA A 140 12.18 8.23 -0.34
N VAL A 141 11.67 9.04 0.59
CA VAL A 141 12.20 9.12 1.95
C VAL A 141 12.00 7.81 2.70
N ASP A 142 10.82 7.20 2.58
CA ASP A 142 10.54 5.90 3.19
C ASP A 142 11.43 4.79 2.64
N VAL A 143 11.65 4.77 1.33
CA VAL A 143 12.59 3.85 0.68
C VAL A 143 14.00 4.06 1.20
N ALA A 144 14.49 5.31 1.28
CA ALA A 144 15.82 5.61 1.78
C ALA A 144 16.03 5.13 3.21
N ARG A 145 15.07 5.45 4.10
CA ARG A 145 15.12 5.06 5.51
C ARG A 145 14.99 3.54 5.70
N THR A 146 14.21 2.88 4.84
CA THR A 146 14.07 1.42 4.84
C THR A 146 15.32 0.76 4.30
N ALA A 147 15.92 1.27 3.22
CA ALA A 147 17.17 0.75 2.66
C ALA A 147 18.32 0.76 3.67
N LEU A 148 18.48 1.86 4.41
CA LEU A 148 19.48 1.93 5.50
C LEU A 148 19.23 0.87 6.58
N ARG A 149 17.98 0.59 6.92
CA ARG A 149 17.61 -0.46 7.89
C ARG A 149 17.78 -1.87 7.35
N SER A 150 17.74 -2.02 6.02
CA SER A 150 17.97 -3.29 5.31
C SER A 150 19.45 -3.54 5.00
N GLY A 151 20.38 -2.69 5.50
CA GLY A 151 21.82 -2.92 5.39
C GLY A 151 22.55 -2.06 4.36
N ALA A 152 21.89 -1.16 3.66
CA ALA A 152 22.57 -0.19 2.81
C ALA A 152 23.52 0.69 3.66
N ARG A 153 24.74 0.87 3.18
CA ARG A 153 25.74 1.72 3.86
C ARG A 153 25.37 3.20 3.75
N ASP A 154 24.96 3.62 2.57
CA ASP A 154 24.58 4.98 2.23
C ASP A 154 23.28 4.96 1.39
N ALA A 155 22.43 5.98 1.56
CA ALA A 155 21.25 6.19 0.74
C ALA A 155 21.25 7.64 0.21
N HIS A 156 21.16 7.78 -1.11
CA HIS A 156 21.19 9.07 -1.80
C HIS A 156 19.88 9.26 -2.57
N ILE A 157 19.17 10.35 -2.30
CA ILE A 157 17.96 10.73 -3.01
C ILE A 157 18.33 11.72 -4.12
N PHE A 158 17.87 11.43 -5.33
CA PHE A 158 17.97 12.30 -6.50
C PHE A 158 16.56 12.67 -6.96
N CYS A 159 16.27 13.96 -7.03
CA CYS A 159 15.00 14.50 -7.52
C CYS A 159 15.24 15.71 -8.42
N LEU A 160 14.21 16.13 -9.12
CA LEU A 160 14.27 17.29 -10.02
C LEU A 160 14.21 18.61 -9.24
N GLU A 161 13.50 18.58 -8.13
CA GLU A 161 13.26 19.75 -7.29
C GLU A 161 14.47 20.02 -6.38
N PRO A 162 14.78 21.29 -6.07
CA PRO A 162 15.70 21.65 -5.00
C PRO A 162 15.12 21.22 -3.64
N ARG A 163 15.96 21.14 -2.63
CA ARG A 163 15.60 20.58 -1.33
C ARG A 163 14.41 21.28 -0.65
N ASP A 164 14.30 22.58 -0.80
CA ASP A 164 13.23 23.43 -0.25
C ASP A 164 11.92 23.33 -1.01
N GLU A 165 11.91 22.73 -2.21
CA GLU A 165 10.73 22.49 -3.04
C GLU A 165 10.40 21.00 -3.18
N MET A 166 11.12 20.12 -2.47
CA MET A 166 10.83 18.69 -2.52
C MET A 166 9.39 18.40 -2.08
N PRO A 167 8.67 17.49 -2.81
CA PRO A 167 7.29 17.12 -2.43
C PRO A 167 7.18 16.36 -1.10
N ALA A 168 8.28 15.84 -0.57
CA ALA A 168 8.31 15.22 0.75
C ALA A 168 8.10 16.27 1.85
N TRP A 169 7.55 15.85 2.97
CA TRP A 169 7.33 16.74 4.12
C TRP A 169 8.65 17.16 4.72
N GLU A 170 8.78 18.44 5.10
CA GLU A 170 10.01 19.00 5.69
C GLU A 170 10.51 18.25 6.94
N GLN A 171 9.59 17.57 7.64
CA GLN A 171 9.90 16.84 8.88
C GLN A 171 10.46 15.43 8.62
N ASP A 172 10.51 14.99 7.37
CA ASP A 172 11.01 13.69 6.95
C ASP A 172 12.47 13.75 6.54
#